data_82cbdf9c22bbd416f12d66326f7a78be
#
_entry.id   82cbdf9c22bbd416f12d66326f7a78be
#
_cell.length_a   1.000
_cell.length_b   1.000
_cell.length_c   1.000
_cell.angle_alpha   90.00
_cell.angle_beta   90.00
_cell.angle_gamma   90.00
#
_symmetry.space_group_name_H-M   'P 1'
#
loop_
_entity.id
_entity.type
_entity.pdbx_description
1 polymer ?
#
loop_
_entity_poly.entity_id
_entity_poly.type
_entity_poly.pdbx_seq_one_letter_code
_entity_poly.pdbx_strand_id
1 'polypeptide(L)'
;MVTRSDSLWKSLDWVTICIYLLLIIGGWFSVCGASYDYGDRDFLDFSTRAGKQFVWIICSFGLGFVLLMLEDRMYDMFAYIIYIGMILLLIVTIFIAPDTKGSRSWLVMGPVSLQPAEFAKFATALALAKYMNAYSFSIKKEKCALVLGLIILLPMLLIIGQRETGSALVYLAFFLVLYREGMPGVVLFAGVCAVIYFVVGIRFDEVFIADTPTPLGEFIVLLLILLFAGGMVWVYRKKWVAARNIIGGSLGILLIAYLISEYWVHFSLVWVQWGLCAVAIGYLIYLALSERQRAYFLIALFTIGSIGFLYSSNYVFDSVLEPHQQVRIKVVLGLEEDLTGAGYNVNQSK
;
A
#
# COMPACT_ATOMS: atom_id res chain seq x y z
N MET A 1 -2.32 -43.22 10.78
CA MET A 1 -0.87 -43.56 10.69
C MET A 1 -0.49 -43.35 9.23
N VAL A 2 0.04 -42.21 8.87
CA VAL A 2 0.58 -41.94 7.53
C VAL A 2 1.99 -42.50 7.53
N THR A 3 2.24 -43.49 6.71
CA THR A 3 3.54 -44.13 6.54
C THR A 3 4.54 -43.11 6.00
N ARG A 4 5.52 -42.79 6.84
CA ARG A 4 6.61 -41.81 6.63
C ARG A 4 7.70 -42.41 5.68
N SER A 5 7.29 -42.84 4.47
CA SER A 5 8.22 -43.39 3.47
C SER A 5 8.12 -42.77 2.08
N ASP A 6 7.37 -41.66 1.96
CA ASP A 6 7.48 -40.89 0.72
C ASP A 6 8.78 -40.11 0.75
N SER A 7 9.69 -40.46 -0.19
CA SER A 7 11.01 -39.83 -0.31
C SER A 7 10.80 -38.31 -0.40
N LEU A 8 11.58 -37.51 0.35
CA LEU A 8 11.59 -36.05 0.36
C LEU A 8 11.47 -35.47 -1.06
N TRP A 9 12.06 -36.13 -2.04
CA TRP A 9 12.02 -35.78 -3.45
C TRP A 9 10.63 -35.78 -4.09
N LYS A 10 9.69 -36.62 -3.59
CA LYS A 10 8.31 -36.68 -4.09
C LYS A 10 7.38 -35.66 -3.44
N SER A 11 7.76 -35.13 -2.28
CA SER A 11 6.98 -34.12 -1.56
C SER A 11 7.35 -32.68 -1.96
N LEU A 12 8.43 -32.49 -2.73
CA LEU A 12 8.86 -31.19 -3.19
C LEU A 12 8.06 -30.74 -4.42
N ASP A 13 7.64 -29.48 -4.41
CA ASP A 13 7.05 -28.83 -5.58
C ASP A 13 8.14 -28.38 -6.56
N TRP A 14 8.49 -29.30 -7.46
CA TRP A 14 9.51 -29.07 -8.47
C TRP A 14 9.20 -27.91 -9.41
N VAL A 15 7.90 -27.63 -9.67
CA VAL A 15 7.50 -26.53 -10.54
C VAL A 15 7.87 -25.19 -9.90
N THR A 16 7.54 -25.01 -8.64
CA THR A 16 7.92 -23.81 -7.88
C THR A 16 9.44 -23.66 -7.78
N ILE A 17 10.16 -24.75 -7.53
CA ILE A 17 11.63 -24.73 -7.47
C ILE A 17 12.24 -24.33 -8.82
N CYS A 18 11.77 -24.90 -9.93
CA CYS A 18 12.26 -24.55 -11.27
C CYS A 18 11.99 -23.08 -11.61
N ILE A 19 10.80 -22.55 -11.31
CA ILE A 19 10.46 -21.13 -11.52
C ILE A 19 11.40 -20.26 -10.69
N TYR A 20 11.62 -20.61 -9.43
CA TYR A 20 12.51 -19.87 -8.54
C TYR A 20 13.96 -19.83 -9.09
N LEU A 21 14.48 -20.96 -9.54
CA LEU A 21 15.82 -21.03 -10.14
C LEU A 21 15.92 -20.19 -11.42
N LEU A 22 14.92 -20.24 -12.29
CA LEU A 22 14.88 -19.44 -13.51
C LEU A 22 14.88 -17.95 -13.19
N LEU A 23 14.11 -17.50 -12.18
CA LEU A 23 14.09 -16.11 -11.75
C LEU A 23 15.44 -15.66 -11.17
N ILE A 24 16.11 -16.49 -10.37
CA ILE A 24 17.45 -16.18 -9.83
C ILE A 24 18.48 -16.05 -10.95
N ILE A 25 18.52 -17.02 -11.87
CA ILE A 25 19.46 -17.03 -12.98
C ILE A 25 19.21 -15.81 -13.89
N GLY A 26 17.95 -15.55 -14.26
CA GLY A 26 17.58 -14.39 -15.07
C GLY A 26 17.93 -13.07 -14.37
N GLY A 27 17.67 -12.97 -13.06
CA GLY A 27 18.05 -11.81 -12.25
C GLY A 27 19.56 -11.58 -12.20
N TRP A 28 20.34 -12.65 -12.06
CA TRP A 28 21.80 -12.54 -12.08
C TRP A 28 22.33 -12.09 -13.44
N PHE A 29 21.82 -12.62 -14.55
CA PHE A 29 22.18 -12.16 -15.89
C PHE A 29 21.79 -10.70 -16.12
N SER A 30 20.66 -10.25 -15.60
CA SER A 30 20.25 -8.85 -15.66
C SER A 30 21.22 -7.94 -14.93
N VAL A 31 21.70 -8.33 -13.74
CA VAL A 31 22.73 -7.58 -12.99
C VAL A 31 24.06 -7.59 -13.74
N CYS A 32 24.47 -8.70 -14.33
CA CYS A 32 25.67 -8.78 -15.16
C CYS A 32 25.59 -7.82 -16.36
N GLY A 33 24.45 -7.79 -17.08
CA GLY A 33 24.24 -6.88 -18.21
C GLY A 33 24.30 -5.42 -17.80
N ALA A 34 23.64 -5.05 -16.71
CA ALA A 34 23.67 -3.69 -16.19
C ALA A 34 25.05 -3.27 -15.67
N SER A 35 25.86 -4.20 -15.13
CA SER A 35 27.21 -3.93 -14.65
C SER A 35 28.22 -3.79 -15.78
N TYR A 36 27.98 -4.45 -16.92
CA TYR A 36 28.86 -4.38 -18.09
C TYR A 36 29.00 -2.95 -18.64
N ASP A 37 27.93 -2.18 -18.66
CA ASP A 37 27.93 -0.80 -19.13
C ASP A 37 28.80 0.14 -18.25
N TYR A 38 29.07 -0.26 -17.00
CA TYR A 38 29.96 0.47 -16.08
C TYR A 38 31.43 -0.01 -16.13
N GLY A 39 31.78 -0.91 -17.06
CA GLY A 39 33.13 -1.40 -17.26
C GLY A 39 33.54 -2.61 -16.43
N ASP A 40 32.66 -3.17 -15.63
CA ASP A 40 32.87 -4.40 -14.87
C ASP A 40 32.82 -5.62 -15.82
N ARG A 41 33.99 -6.07 -16.28
CA ARG A 41 34.09 -7.19 -17.24
C ARG A 41 34.17 -8.56 -16.58
N ASP A 42 34.60 -8.64 -15.32
CA ASP A 42 34.77 -9.90 -14.58
C ASP A 42 33.56 -10.16 -13.69
N PHE A 43 32.61 -10.97 -14.21
CA PHE A 43 31.34 -11.28 -13.54
C PHE A 43 31.50 -12.08 -12.24
N LEU A 44 32.63 -12.75 -12.03
CA LEU A 44 32.94 -13.56 -10.84
C LEU A 44 33.87 -12.84 -9.84
N ASP A 45 34.34 -11.65 -10.16
CA ASP A 45 35.13 -10.86 -9.23
C ASP A 45 34.24 -10.37 -8.08
N PHE A 46 34.56 -10.72 -6.86
CA PHE A 46 33.83 -10.37 -5.64
C PHE A 46 33.83 -8.88 -5.31
N SER A 47 34.65 -8.09 -5.99
CA SER A 47 34.60 -6.61 -5.89
C SER A 47 33.46 -6.02 -6.71
N THR A 48 33.05 -6.69 -7.79
CA THR A 48 32.00 -6.27 -8.71
C THR A 48 30.59 -6.47 -8.15
N ARG A 49 29.59 -5.80 -8.72
CA ARG A 49 28.17 -5.98 -8.33
C ARG A 49 27.68 -7.40 -8.65
N ALA A 50 28.04 -7.92 -9.81
CA ALA A 50 27.66 -9.26 -10.26
C ALA A 50 28.27 -10.36 -9.37
N GLY A 51 29.55 -10.24 -8.99
CA GLY A 51 30.21 -11.18 -8.11
C GLY A 51 29.65 -11.15 -6.68
N LYS A 52 29.35 -9.98 -6.12
CA LYS A 52 28.64 -9.86 -4.83
C LYS A 52 27.28 -10.52 -4.88
N GLN A 53 26.52 -10.30 -5.95
CA GLN A 53 25.21 -10.94 -6.15
C GLN A 53 25.34 -12.47 -6.15
N PHE A 54 26.35 -13.02 -6.81
CA PHE A 54 26.60 -14.45 -6.84
C PHE A 54 26.87 -15.04 -5.44
N VAL A 55 27.67 -14.35 -4.61
CA VAL A 55 27.88 -14.74 -3.21
C VAL A 55 26.58 -14.77 -2.42
N TRP A 56 25.75 -13.72 -2.57
CA TRP A 56 24.46 -13.65 -1.89
C TRP A 56 23.48 -14.74 -2.34
N ILE A 57 23.55 -15.15 -3.61
CA ILE A 57 22.78 -16.29 -4.13
C ILE A 57 23.19 -17.58 -3.39
N ILE A 58 24.49 -17.87 -3.25
CA ILE A 58 24.97 -19.04 -2.52
C ILE A 58 24.53 -19.00 -1.06
N CYS A 59 24.69 -17.84 -0.39
CA CYS A 59 24.25 -17.66 1.00
C CYS A 59 22.73 -17.88 1.15
N SER A 60 21.93 -17.40 0.19
CA SER A 60 20.46 -17.57 0.23
C SER A 60 20.03 -19.02 0.06
N PHE A 61 20.73 -19.80 -0.79
CA PHE A 61 20.50 -21.25 -0.89
C PHE A 61 20.85 -21.98 0.40
N GLY A 62 21.98 -21.62 1.04
CA GLY A 62 22.36 -22.16 2.34
C GLY A 62 21.31 -21.88 3.42
N LEU A 63 20.85 -20.62 3.51
CA LEU A 63 19.79 -20.23 4.43
C LEU A 63 18.46 -20.95 4.12
N GLY A 64 18.08 -21.02 2.84
CA GLY A 64 16.87 -21.71 2.41
C GLY A 64 16.89 -23.20 2.78
N PHE A 65 18.05 -23.86 2.62
CA PHE A 65 18.21 -25.25 3.04
C PHE A 65 18.04 -25.41 4.55
N VAL A 66 18.64 -24.53 5.37
CA VAL A 66 18.47 -24.54 6.83
C VAL A 66 16.99 -24.33 7.20
N LEU A 67 16.30 -23.37 6.57
CA LEU A 67 14.90 -23.12 6.84
C LEU A 67 13.99 -24.30 6.49
N LEU A 68 14.29 -25.03 5.39
CA LEU A 68 13.55 -26.24 5.02
C LEU A 68 13.79 -27.43 5.98
N MET A 69 14.89 -27.42 6.71
CA MET A 69 15.18 -28.46 7.74
C MET A 69 14.47 -28.20 9.06
N LEU A 70 13.96 -26.97 9.30
CA LEU A 70 13.24 -26.63 10.51
C LEU A 70 11.82 -27.22 10.49
N GLU A 71 11.41 -27.80 11.61
CA GLU A 71 10.03 -28.29 11.79
C GLU A 71 9.03 -27.13 11.90
N ASP A 72 7.83 -27.31 11.37
CA ASP A 72 6.72 -26.32 11.44
C ASP A 72 6.45 -25.85 12.88
N ARG A 73 6.61 -26.76 13.85
CA ARG A 73 6.45 -26.46 15.26
C ARG A 73 7.43 -25.38 15.77
N MET A 74 8.62 -25.29 15.20
CA MET A 74 9.59 -24.27 15.56
C MET A 74 9.13 -22.88 15.09
N TYR A 75 8.61 -22.78 13.89
CA TYR A 75 8.05 -21.53 13.38
C TYR A 75 6.90 -21.04 14.26
N ASP A 76 5.99 -21.96 14.64
CA ASP A 76 4.89 -21.61 15.55
C ASP A 76 5.41 -21.19 16.93
N MET A 77 6.35 -21.89 17.51
CA MET A 77 6.88 -21.58 18.84
C MET A 77 7.57 -20.22 18.89
N PHE A 78 8.39 -19.89 17.91
CA PHE A 78 9.20 -18.68 17.90
C PHE A 78 8.53 -17.46 17.24
N ALA A 79 7.36 -17.59 16.62
CA ALA A 79 6.71 -16.54 15.84
C ALA A 79 6.62 -15.19 16.57
N TYR A 80 6.12 -15.16 17.79
CA TYR A 80 5.99 -13.91 18.57
C TYR A 80 7.34 -13.41 19.09
N ILE A 81 8.28 -14.30 19.40
CA ILE A 81 9.62 -13.91 19.87
C ILE A 81 10.35 -13.22 18.73
N ILE A 82 10.31 -13.79 17.52
CA ILE A 82 10.89 -13.19 16.32
C ILE A 82 10.23 -11.84 16.03
N TYR A 83 8.89 -11.75 16.10
CA TYR A 83 8.16 -10.52 15.85
C TYR A 83 8.57 -9.41 16.86
N ILE A 84 8.58 -9.70 18.15
CA ILE A 84 8.98 -8.73 19.19
C ILE A 84 10.45 -8.32 18.99
N GLY A 85 11.34 -9.27 18.72
CA GLY A 85 12.74 -9.00 18.42
C GLY A 85 12.90 -8.06 17.23
N MET A 86 12.11 -8.24 16.16
CA MET A 86 12.14 -7.35 15.00
C MET A 86 11.55 -5.97 15.29
N ILE A 87 10.49 -5.87 16.09
CA ILE A 87 9.97 -4.56 16.54
C ILE A 87 11.04 -3.79 17.33
N LEU A 88 11.72 -4.45 18.27
CA LEU A 88 12.82 -3.83 19.01
C LEU A 88 13.95 -3.41 18.09
N LEU A 89 14.31 -4.25 17.12
CA LEU A 89 15.34 -3.91 16.13
C LEU A 89 14.94 -2.73 15.25
N LEU A 90 13.67 -2.62 14.82
CA LEU A 90 13.16 -1.46 14.09
C LEU A 90 13.26 -0.18 14.94
N ILE A 91 12.91 -0.24 16.22
CA ILE A 91 13.03 0.90 17.14
C ILE A 91 14.50 1.33 17.26
N VAL A 92 15.40 0.38 17.53
CA VAL A 92 16.84 0.64 17.63
C VAL A 92 17.39 1.26 16.34
N THR A 93 16.93 0.80 15.18
CA THR A 93 17.36 1.30 13.87
C THR A 93 17.05 2.79 13.70
N ILE A 94 15.91 3.28 14.21
CA ILE A 94 15.54 4.72 14.11
C ILE A 94 16.63 5.61 14.76
N PHE A 95 17.25 5.13 15.85
CA PHE A 95 18.22 5.91 16.61
C PHE A 95 19.67 5.72 16.14
N ILE A 96 20.03 4.54 15.66
CA ILE A 96 21.45 4.17 15.38
C ILE A 96 21.77 4.25 13.88
N ALA A 97 20.78 4.04 12.99
CA ALA A 97 21.06 3.99 11.56
C ALA A 97 21.55 5.33 11.02
N PRO A 98 22.64 5.34 10.23
CA PRO A 98 23.09 6.54 9.54
C PRO A 98 22.05 6.99 8.51
N ASP A 99 22.00 8.28 8.24
CA ASP A 99 21.16 8.80 7.16
C ASP A 99 21.76 8.40 5.81
N THR A 100 21.06 7.56 5.07
CA THR A 100 21.49 7.10 3.75
C THR A 100 20.44 7.51 2.73
N LYS A 101 20.73 8.52 1.91
CA LYS A 101 19.83 9.08 0.89
C LYS A 101 18.46 9.50 1.45
N GLY A 102 18.45 10.11 2.64
CA GLY A 102 17.23 10.58 3.31
C GLY A 102 16.49 9.51 4.12
N SER A 103 16.96 8.27 4.20
CA SER A 103 16.36 7.18 4.99
C SER A 103 17.31 6.71 6.08
N ARG A 104 16.77 6.40 7.28
CA ARG A 104 17.49 5.79 8.41
C ARG A 104 17.06 4.34 8.61
N SER A 105 17.19 3.54 7.57
CA SER A 105 16.67 2.16 7.53
C SER A 105 17.77 1.09 7.41
N TRP A 106 19.03 1.50 7.21
CA TRP A 106 20.15 0.60 6.99
C TRP A 106 21.09 0.53 8.18
N LEU A 107 21.25 -0.65 8.76
CA LEU A 107 22.29 -0.93 9.73
C LEU A 107 23.57 -1.34 8.98
N VAL A 108 24.58 -0.48 9.03
CA VAL A 108 25.87 -0.72 8.37
C VAL A 108 26.81 -1.38 9.36
N MET A 109 27.22 -2.61 9.06
CA MET A 109 28.15 -3.41 9.87
C MET A 109 29.37 -3.79 9.03
N GLY A 110 30.30 -2.85 8.87
CA GLY A 110 31.47 -3.03 8.00
C GLY A 110 31.09 -3.21 6.54
N PRO A 111 31.47 -4.33 5.88
CA PRO A 111 31.15 -4.56 4.47
C PRO A 111 29.70 -4.99 4.21
N VAL A 112 28.95 -5.30 5.27
CA VAL A 112 27.58 -5.80 5.18
C VAL A 112 26.62 -4.72 5.68
N SER A 113 25.58 -4.46 4.92
CA SER A 113 24.45 -3.60 5.33
C SER A 113 23.18 -4.44 5.40
N LEU A 114 22.47 -4.30 6.52
CA LEU A 114 21.21 -5.00 6.79
C LEU A 114 20.07 -3.97 6.85
N GLN A 115 18.96 -4.28 6.20
CA GLN A 115 17.73 -3.49 6.30
C GLN A 115 16.70 -4.26 7.15
N PRO A 116 16.50 -3.88 8.42
CA PRO A 116 15.60 -4.60 9.33
C PRO A 116 14.16 -4.66 8.84
N ALA A 117 13.70 -3.66 8.06
CA ALA A 117 12.36 -3.61 7.49
C ALA A 117 12.04 -4.85 6.61
N GLU A 118 13.04 -5.43 5.92
CA GLU A 118 12.85 -6.62 5.08
C GLU A 118 12.54 -7.85 5.93
N PHE A 119 13.24 -8.03 7.04
CA PHE A 119 13.03 -9.14 7.98
C PHE A 119 11.76 -8.94 8.80
N ALA A 120 11.38 -7.69 9.10
CA ALA A 120 10.15 -7.39 9.82
C ALA A 120 8.90 -7.80 9.03
N LYS A 121 8.92 -7.77 7.69
CA LYS A 121 7.82 -8.30 6.85
C LYS A 121 7.59 -9.79 7.09
N PHE A 122 8.67 -10.57 7.08
CA PHE A 122 8.60 -12.01 7.39
C PHE A 122 8.11 -12.26 8.81
N ALA A 123 8.64 -11.55 9.80
CA ALA A 123 8.25 -11.69 11.20
C ALA A 123 6.75 -11.35 11.41
N THR A 124 6.27 -10.33 10.72
CA THR A 124 4.85 -9.94 10.73
C THR A 124 3.97 -11.03 10.11
N ALA A 125 4.37 -11.60 8.97
CA ALA A 125 3.64 -12.69 8.32
C ALA A 125 3.54 -13.91 9.25
N LEU A 126 4.63 -14.24 9.94
CA LEU A 126 4.69 -15.36 10.87
C LEU A 126 3.79 -15.12 12.11
N ALA A 127 3.83 -13.92 12.68
CA ALA A 127 2.99 -13.55 13.82
C ALA A 127 1.49 -13.56 13.45
N LEU A 128 1.14 -13.07 12.25
CA LEU A 128 -0.22 -13.12 11.72
C LEU A 128 -0.69 -14.57 11.53
N ALA A 129 0.12 -15.41 10.89
CA ALA A 129 -0.20 -16.82 10.67
C ALA A 129 -0.46 -17.54 11.98
N LYS A 130 0.41 -17.35 12.99
CA LYS A 130 0.22 -17.91 14.33
C LYS A 130 -1.05 -17.42 15.00
N TYR A 131 -1.33 -16.11 14.95
CA TYR A 131 -2.54 -15.55 15.56
C TYR A 131 -3.82 -16.07 14.91
N MET A 132 -3.83 -16.18 13.57
CA MET A 132 -4.97 -16.69 12.82
C MET A 132 -5.18 -18.20 12.97
N ASN A 133 -4.12 -18.96 13.27
CA ASN A 133 -4.20 -20.41 13.52
C ASN A 133 -4.78 -20.77 14.90
N ALA A 134 -5.01 -19.79 15.78
CA ALA A 134 -5.56 -20.05 17.11
C ALA A 134 -7.03 -20.53 17.02
N TYR A 135 -7.38 -21.59 17.80
CA TYR A 135 -8.72 -22.19 17.81
C TYR A 135 -9.87 -21.21 18.07
N SER A 136 -9.63 -20.16 18.87
CA SER A 136 -10.63 -19.14 19.20
C SER A 136 -10.68 -17.98 18.20
N PHE A 137 -9.88 -18.03 17.12
CA PHE A 137 -9.78 -16.96 16.14
C PHE A 137 -11.10 -16.77 15.36
N SER A 138 -11.49 -15.52 15.21
CA SER A 138 -12.55 -15.10 14.30
C SER A 138 -12.36 -13.64 13.97
N ILE A 139 -12.13 -13.33 12.70
CA ILE A 139 -11.92 -11.95 12.25
C ILE A 139 -13.15 -11.05 12.48
N LYS A 140 -14.33 -11.62 12.66
CA LYS A 140 -15.57 -10.88 12.96
C LYS A 140 -15.62 -10.36 14.41
N LYS A 141 -14.76 -10.87 15.29
CA LYS A 141 -14.65 -10.36 16.67
C LYS A 141 -13.79 -9.08 16.63
N GLU A 142 -14.32 -7.99 17.17
CA GLU A 142 -13.63 -6.68 17.20
C GLU A 142 -12.23 -6.77 17.81
N LYS A 143 -12.08 -7.52 18.91
CA LYS A 143 -10.78 -7.74 19.55
C LYS A 143 -9.77 -8.42 18.63
N CYS A 144 -10.20 -9.42 17.84
CA CYS A 144 -9.30 -10.10 16.91
C CYS A 144 -8.89 -9.17 15.76
N ALA A 145 -9.83 -8.42 15.20
CA ALA A 145 -9.54 -7.44 14.15
C ALA A 145 -8.57 -6.36 14.64
N LEU A 146 -8.73 -5.89 15.88
CA LEU A 146 -7.85 -4.89 16.49
C LEU A 146 -6.43 -5.42 16.68
N VAL A 147 -6.27 -6.64 17.19
CA VAL A 147 -4.95 -7.29 17.35
C VAL A 147 -4.26 -7.49 15.99
N LEU A 148 -5.00 -7.97 14.98
CA LEU A 148 -4.44 -8.11 13.62
C LEU A 148 -3.99 -6.75 13.07
N GLY A 149 -4.82 -5.72 13.25
CA GLY A 149 -4.46 -4.35 12.89
C GLY A 149 -3.17 -3.89 13.58
N LEU A 150 -3.03 -4.12 14.88
CA LEU A 150 -1.82 -3.77 15.63
C LEU A 150 -0.58 -4.53 15.12
N ILE A 151 -0.71 -5.84 14.83
CA ILE A 151 0.41 -6.63 14.30
C ILE A 151 0.90 -6.09 12.96
N ILE A 152 0.01 -5.55 12.12
CA ILE A 152 0.37 -4.98 10.81
C ILE A 152 0.84 -3.52 10.94
N LEU A 153 0.07 -2.69 11.65
CA LEU A 153 0.30 -1.25 11.67
C LEU A 153 1.50 -0.84 12.52
N LEU A 154 1.82 -1.59 13.59
CA LEU A 154 2.94 -1.23 14.46
C LEU A 154 4.28 -1.23 13.72
N PRO A 155 4.71 -2.32 13.04
CA PRO A 155 5.95 -2.29 12.28
C PRO A 155 5.87 -1.31 11.09
N MET A 156 4.72 -1.17 10.43
CA MET A 156 4.51 -0.22 9.34
C MET A 156 4.78 1.23 9.81
N LEU A 157 4.25 1.64 10.95
CA LEU A 157 4.48 2.98 11.51
C LEU A 157 5.94 3.22 11.89
N LEU A 158 6.61 2.20 12.46
CA LEU A 158 8.04 2.29 12.76
C LEU A 158 8.89 2.47 11.49
N ILE A 159 8.55 1.77 10.41
CA ILE A 159 9.23 1.89 9.12
C ILE A 159 8.97 3.26 8.49
N ILE A 160 7.76 3.82 8.60
CA ILE A 160 7.47 5.20 8.20
C ILE A 160 8.33 6.18 9.02
N GLY A 161 8.48 5.95 10.32
CA GLY A 161 9.37 6.73 11.19
C GLY A 161 10.85 6.68 10.80
N GLN A 162 11.29 5.63 10.09
CA GLN A 162 12.62 5.53 9.46
C GLN A 162 12.71 6.27 8.12
N ARG A 163 11.64 6.95 7.68
CA ARG A 163 11.51 7.61 6.37
C ARG A 163 11.60 6.63 5.18
N GLU A 164 11.18 5.39 5.39
CA GLU A 164 11.19 4.31 4.39
C GLU A 164 9.75 3.97 3.95
N THR A 165 9.12 4.88 3.24
CA THR A 165 7.70 4.76 2.83
C THR A 165 7.46 3.59 1.88
N GLY A 166 8.43 3.28 0.99
CA GLY A 166 8.31 2.16 0.04
C GLY A 166 8.13 0.82 0.74
N SER A 167 8.99 0.52 1.72
CA SER A 167 8.89 -0.73 2.50
C SER A 167 7.63 -0.79 3.36
N ALA A 168 7.16 0.36 3.86
CA ALA A 168 5.92 0.45 4.64
C ALA A 168 4.69 0.12 3.79
N LEU A 169 4.63 0.56 2.52
CA LEU A 169 3.51 0.28 1.62
C LEU A 169 3.30 -1.21 1.36
N VAL A 170 4.36 -2.02 1.42
CA VAL A 170 4.26 -3.49 1.25
C VAL A 170 3.35 -4.12 2.31
N TYR A 171 3.27 -3.53 3.52
CA TYR A 171 2.38 -4.01 4.58
C TYR A 171 0.89 -3.94 4.22
N LEU A 172 0.51 -3.10 3.25
CA LEU A 172 -0.86 -3.06 2.75
C LEU A 172 -1.28 -4.39 2.09
N ALA A 173 -0.32 -5.19 1.60
CA ALA A 173 -0.61 -6.51 1.06
C ALA A 173 -1.18 -7.48 2.11
N PHE A 174 -0.87 -7.31 3.40
CA PHE A 174 -1.46 -8.12 4.46
C PHE A 174 -2.98 -7.95 4.57
N PHE A 175 -3.52 -6.79 4.20
CA PHE A 175 -4.97 -6.58 4.17
C PHE A 175 -5.68 -7.46 3.13
N LEU A 176 -5.00 -7.86 2.04
CA LEU A 176 -5.51 -8.83 1.08
C LEU A 176 -5.66 -10.22 1.73
N VAL A 177 -4.69 -10.61 2.56
CA VAL A 177 -4.76 -11.86 3.33
C VAL A 177 -5.93 -11.80 4.32
N LEU A 178 -6.08 -10.69 5.05
CA LEU A 178 -7.20 -10.51 5.99
C LEU A 178 -8.56 -10.55 5.27
N TYR A 179 -8.64 -10.00 4.06
CA TYR A 179 -9.85 -10.06 3.25
C TYR A 179 -10.20 -11.51 2.88
N ARG A 180 -9.21 -12.31 2.49
CA ARG A 180 -9.40 -13.74 2.23
C ARG A 180 -9.90 -14.49 3.47
N GLU A 181 -9.45 -14.11 4.66
CA GLU A 181 -9.88 -14.70 5.94
C GLU A 181 -11.24 -14.17 6.44
N GLY A 182 -11.91 -13.32 5.64
CA GLY A 182 -13.28 -12.87 5.89
C GLY A 182 -13.42 -11.47 6.49
N MET A 183 -12.39 -10.64 6.38
CA MET A 183 -12.49 -9.20 6.68
C MET A 183 -13.55 -8.56 5.77
N PRO A 184 -14.40 -7.64 6.28
CA PRO A 184 -15.37 -6.95 5.45
C PRO A 184 -14.75 -6.27 4.25
N GLY A 185 -15.28 -6.52 3.04
CA GLY A 185 -14.76 -5.95 1.79
C GLY A 185 -14.77 -4.42 1.74
N VAL A 186 -15.56 -3.76 2.60
CA VAL A 186 -15.57 -2.29 2.74
C VAL A 186 -14.20 -1.76 3.15
N VAL A 187 -13.43 -2.48 3.98
CA VAL A 187 -12.09 -2.04 4.41
C VAL A 187 -11.12 -2.06 3.23
N LEU A 188 -11.14 -3.14 2.44
CA LEU A 188 -10.32 -3.23 1.24
C LEU A 188 -10.75 -2.18 0.20
N PHE A 189 -12.06 -1.99 0.01
CA PHE A 189 -12.60 -0.98 -0.89
C PHE A 189 -12.16 0.43 -0.47
N ALA A 190 -12.20 0.76 0.83
CA ALA A 190 -11.71 2.04 1.33
C ALA A 190 -10.22 2.24 1.06
N GLY A 191 -9.39 1.18 1.22
CA GLY A 191 -7.98 1.23 0.88
C GLY A 191 -7.72 1.50 -0.61
N VAL A 192 -8.46 0.83 -1.49
CA VAL A 192 -8.38 1.06 -2.95
C VAL A 192 -8.82 2.49 -3.30
N CYS A 193 -9.91 2.97 -2.69
CA CYS A 193 -10.36 4.36 -2.87
C CYS A 193 -9.29 5.36 -2.43
N ALA A 194 -8.64 5.13 -1.28
CA ALA A 194 -7.58 6.00 -0.78
C ALA A 194 -6.42 6.10 -1.79
N VAL A 195 -5.99 4.97 -2.37
CA VAL A 195 -4.95 4.97 -3.42
C VAL A 195 -5.41 5.76 -4.65
N ILE A 196 -6.65 5.56 -5.12
CA ILE A 196 -7.19 6.27 -6.27
C ILE A 196 -7.24 7.78 -5.99
N TYR A 197 -7.73 8.19 -4.81
CA TYR A 197 -7.84 9.60 -4.43
C TYR A 197 -6.47 10.27 -4.36
N PHE A 198 -5.48 9.58 -3.77
CA PHE A 198 -4.11 10.07 -3.70
C PHE A 198 -3.50 10.25 -5.10
N VAL A 199 -3.57 9.22 -5.94
CA VAL A 199 -2.98 9.24 -7.28
C VAL A 199 -3.65 10.29 -8.16
N VAL A 200 -4.98 10.33 -8.19
CA VAL A 200 -5.73 11.28 -9.03
C VAL A 200 -5.59 12.71 -8.51
N GLY A 201 -5.65 12.89 -7.19
CA GLY A 201 -5.47 14.19 -6.55
C GLY A 201 -4.16 14.84 -6.97
N ILE A 202 -3.03 14.13 -6.79
CA ILE A 202 -1.70 14.65 -7.11
C ILE A 202 -1.45 14.74 -8.62
N ARG A 203 -1.89 13.72 -9.40
CA ARG A 203 -1.61 13.69 -10.84
C ARG A 203 -2.23 14.85 -11.61
N PHE A 204 -3.39 15.34 -11.17
CA PHE A 204 -4.16 16.37 -11.85
C PHE A 204 -4.32 17.66 -11.03
N ASP A 205 -3.47 17.87 -10.03
CA ASP A 205 -3.55 19.04 -9.14
C ASP A 205 -3.31 20.35 -9.87
N GLU A 206 -2.32 20.38 -10.77
CA GLU A 206 -1.96 21.56 -11.56
C GLU A 206 -2.79 21.73 -12.85
N VAL A 207 -3.72 20.82 -13.13
CA VAL A 207 -4.57 20.86 -14.33
C VAL A 207 -5.92 21.48 -13.97
N PHE A 208 -6.37 22.45 -14.76
CA PHE A 208 -7.67 23.12 -14.57
C PHE A 208 -8.68 22.69 -15.63
N ILE A 209 -9.97 22.75 -15.30
CA ILE A 209 -11.06 22.39 -16.23
C ILE A 209 -11.38 23.59 -17.11
N ALA A 210 -11.12 23.50 -18.41
CA ALA A 210 -11.39 24.53 -19.41
C ALA A 210 -10.91 25.93 -18.93
N ASP A 211 -11.73 26.98 -19.08
CA ASP A 211 -11.44 28.33 -18.59
C ASP A 211 -11.91 28.58 -17.14
N THR A 212 -12.26 27.51 -16.38
CA THR A 212 -12.75 27.66 -15.02
C THR A 212 -11.59 27.54 -14.00
N PRO A 213 -11.65 28.25 -12.84
CA PRO A 213 -10.65 28.11 -11.78
C PRO A 213 -10.86 26.83 -10.95
N THR A 214 -11.13 25.70 -11.60
CA THR A 214 -11.44 24.42 -10.96
C THR A 214 -10.28 23.45 -11.14
N PRO A 215 -9.57 23.05 -10.06
CA PRO A 215 -8.54 21.99 -10.14
C PRO A 215 -9.18 20.68 -10.54
N LEU A 216 -8.65 20.06 -11.61
CA LEU A 216 -9.20 18.83 -12.18
C LEU A 216 -9.07 17.64 -11.21
N GLY A 217 -7.95 17.56 -10.48
CA GLY A 217 -7.69 16.48 -9.52
C GLY A 217 -8.73 16.46 -8.41
N GLU A 218 -8.94 17.60 -7.75
CA GLU A 218 -9.93 17.76 -6.68
C GLU A 218 -11.36 17.50 -7.19
N PHE A 219 -11.69 18.03 -8.37
CA PHE A 219 -12.97 17.80 -9.01
C PHE A 219 -13.28 16.33 -9.27
N ILE A 220 -12.33 15.58 -9.85
CA ILE A 220 -12.51 14.15 -10.13
C ILE A 220 -12.67 13.36 -8.83
N VAL A 221 -11.86 13.63 -7.81
CA VAL A 221 -11.93 12.90 -6.54
C VAL A 221 -13.25 13.14 -5.82
N LEU A 222 -13.72 14.40 -5.72
CA LEU A 222 -15.01 14.70 -5.10
C LEU A 222 -16.18 14.07 -5.89
N LEU A 223 -16.08 14.02 -7.21
CA LEU A 223 -17.05 13.32 -8.05
C LEU A 223 -17.06 11.82 -7.76
N LEU A 224 -15.88 11.20 -7.67
CA LEU A 224 -15.75 9.75 -7.34
C LEU A 224 -16.32 9.47 -5.95
N ILE A 225 -16.12 10.35 -4.96
CA ILE A 225 -16.67 10.20 -3.60
C ILE A 225 -18.22 10.15 -3.67
N LEU A 226 -18.85 11.05 -4.42
CA LEU A 226 -20.30 11.06 -4.59
C LEU A 226 -20.81 9.82 -5.32
N LEU A 227 -20.11 9.37 -6.38
CA LEU A 227 -20.45 8.17 -7.12
C LEU A 227 -20.33 6.92 -6.24
N PHE A 228 -19.26 6.82 -5.44
CA PHE A 228 -19.06 5.68 -4.54
C PHE A 228 -20.07 5.68 -3.40
N ALA A 229 -20.41 6.84 -2.83
CA ALA A 229 -21.45 6.94 -1.81
C ALA A 229 -22.81 6.44 -2.35
N GLY A 230 -23.22 6.90 -3.52
CA GLY A 230 -24.45 6.41 -4.18
C GLY A 230 -24.37 4.93 -4.57
N GLY A 231 -23.22 4.48 -5.10
CA GLY A 231 -22.97 3.07 -5.42
C GLY A 231 -23.06 2.15 -4.21
N MET A 232 -22.50 2.57 -3.07
CA MET A 232 -22.61 1.83 -1.81
C MET A 232 -24.07 1.73 -1.33
N VAL A 233 -24.86 2.78 -1.47
CA VAL A 233 -26.32 2.74 -1.17
C VAL A 233 -27.00 1.71 -2.04
N TRP A 234 -26.69 1.65 -3.32
CA TRP A 234 -27.28 0.67 -4.23
C TRP A 234 -26.86 -0.76 -3.87
N VAL A 235 -25.58 -1.03 -3.72
CA VAL A 235 -25.04 -2.36 -3.46
C VAL A 235 -25.49 -2.92 -2.10
N TYR A 236 -25.35 -2.13 -1.03
CA TYR A 236 -25.60 -2.61 0.33
C TYR A 236 -27.07 -2.51 0.76
N ARG A 237 -27.81 -1.54 0.20
CA ARG A 237 -29.21 -1.31 0.58
C ARG A 237 -30.22 -1.64 -0.51
N LYS A 238 -29.75 -1.88 -1.74
CA LYS A 238 -30.58 -2.14 -2.94
C LYS A 238 -31.66 -1.07 -3.17
N LYS A 239 -31.47 0.14 -2.64
CA LYS A 239 -32.39 1.27 -2.80
C LYS A 239 -31.98 2.12 -3.99
N TRP A 240 -32.49 1.73 -5.16
CA TRP A 240 -32.23 2.41 -6.41
C TRP A 240 -32.60 3.90 -6.36
N VAL A 241 -33.75 4.26 -5.75
CA VAL A 241 -34.22 5.65 -5.69
C VAL A 241 -33.23 6.54 -4.93
N ALA A 242 -32.74 6.09 -3.77
CA ALA A 242 -31.78 6.86 -2.99
C ALA A 242 -30.43 6.97 -3.72
N ALA A 243 -29.95 5.88 -4.32
CA ALA A 243 -28.72 5.91 -5.12
C ALA A 243 -28.84 6.84 -6.34
N ARG A 244 -29.95 6.78 -7.08
CA ARG A 244 -30.23 7.67 -8.21
C ARG A 244 -30.29 9.14 -7.77
N ASN A 245 -30.90 9.44 -6.62
CA ASN A 245 -31.00 10.81 -6.12
C ASN A 245 -29.59 11.38 -5.80
N ILE A 246 -28.71 10.58 -5.19
CA ILE A 246 -27.33 10.99 -4.91
C ILE A 246 -26.54 11.13 -6.22
N ILE A 247 -26.50 10.09 -7.06
CA ILE A 247 -25.68 10.08 -8.28
C ILE A 247 -26.26 11.01 -9.33
N GLY A 248 -27.53 10.81 -9.71
CA GLY A 248 -28.19 11.56 -10.78
C GLY A 248 -28.42 13.03 -10.41
N GLY A 249 -28.78 13.28 -9.14
CA GLY A 249 -28.91 14.64 -8.61
C GLY A 249 -27.57 15.39 -8.64
N SER A 250 -26.49 14.75 -8.18
CA SER A 250 -25.15 15.34 -8.22
C SER A 250 -24.68 15.63 -9.65
N LEU A 251 -24.80 14.66 -10.55
CA LEU A 251 -24.40 14.83 -11.94
C LEU A 251 -25.21 15.91 -12.66
N GLY A 252 -26.53 15.96 -12.43
CA GLY A 252 -27.40 16.98 -13.04
C GLY A 252 -27.06 18.39 -12.57
N ILE A 253 -26.86 18.59 -11.26
CA ILE A 253 -26.47 19.88 -10.70
C ILE A 253 -25.08 20.29 -11.17
N LEU A 254 -24.11 19.36 -11.21
CA LEU A 254 -22.77 19.64 -11.70
C LEU A 254 -22.74 20.01 -13.17
N LEU A 255 -23.56 19.37 -14.00
CA LEU A 255 -23.68 19.73 -15.42
C LEU A 255 -24.21 21.15 -15.59
N ILE A 256 -25.26 21.52 -14.83
CA ILE A 256 -25.81 22.88 -14.88
C ILE A 256 -24.77 23.87 -14.36
N ALA A 257 -24.11 23.58 -13.25
CA ALA A 257 -23.08 24.43 -12.68
C ALA A 257 -21.88 24.62 -13.63
N TYR A 258 -21.49 23.58 -14.35
CA TYR A 258 -20.44 23.65 -15.38
C TYR A 258 -20.85 24.60 -16.50
N LEU A 259 -22.07 24.46 -17.04
CA LEU A 259 -22.56 25.34 -18.09
C LEU A 259 -22.64 26.82 -17.64
N ILE A 260 -23.03 27.07 -16.40
CA ILE A 260 -23.05 28.43 -15.82
C ILE A 260 -21.61 28.94 -15.66
N SER A 261 -20.70 28.12 -15.16
CA SER A 261 -19.30 28.52 -14.94
C SER A 261 -18.55 28.79 -16.25
N GLU A 262 -18.89 28.08 -17.32
CA GLU A 262 -18.25 28.25 -18.65
C GLU A 262 -18.75 29.47 -19.38
N TYR A 263 -20.09 29.71 -19.38
CA TYR A 263 -20.69 30.70 -20.26
C TYR A 263 -21.08 32.03 -19.58
N TRP A 264 -21.26 32.03 -18.25
CA TRP A 264 -21.85 33.23 -17.58
C TRP A 264 -20.96 33.80 -16.48
N VAL A 265 -20.55 33.00 -15.51
CA VAL A 265 -19.78 33.45 -14.35
C VAL A 265 -18.70 32.43 -13.99
N HIS A 266 -17.46 32.81 -14.17
CA HIS A 266 -16.32 31.92 -13.89
C HIS A 266 -16.15 31.72 -12.36
N PHE A 267 -16.52 30.54 -11.86
CA PHE A 267 -16.35 30.13 -10.47
C PHE A 267 -15.85 28.68 -10.39
N SER A 268 -15.23 28.34 -9.26
CA SER A 268 -14.76 26.96 -9.04
C SER A 268 -15.92 26.02 -8.75
N LEU A 269 -16.04 24.95 -9.57
CA LEU A 269 -17.04 23.88 -9.40
C LEU A 269 -16.85 23.08 -8.09
N VAL A 270 -15.67 23.15 -7.50
CA VAL A 270 -15.37 22.50 -6.20
C VAL A 270 -16.32 23.00 -5.11
N TRP A 271 -16.69 24.28 -5.09
CA TRP A 271 -17.66 24.80 -4.12
C TRP A 271 -19.03 24.16 -4.24
N VAL A 272 -19.48 23.91 -5.48
CA VAL A 272 -20.75 23.20 -5.73
C VAL A 272 -20.64 21.76 -5.25
N GLN A 273 -19.51 21.09 -5.51
CA GLN A 273 -19.29 19.73 -5.05
C GLN A 273 -19.26 19.62 -3.52
N TRP A 274 -18.68 20.61 -2.83
CA TRP A 274 -18.74 20.68 -1.37
C TRP A 274 -20.20 20.75 -0.87
N GLY A 275 -20.99 21.59 -1.50
CA GLY A 275 -22.43 21.66 -1.20
C GLY A 275 -23.14 20.33 -1.46
N LEU A 276 -22.86 19.67 -2.58
CA LEU A 276 -23.42 18.36 -2.92
C LEU A 276 -22.98 17.26 -1.93
N CYS A 277 -21.72 17.24 -1.51
CA CYS A 277 -21.24 16.33 -0.49
C CYS A 277 -21.95 16.54 0.84
N ALA A 278 -22.13 17.81 1.28
CA ALA A 278 -22.86 18.12 2.50
C ALA A 278 -24.32 17.68 2.43
N VAL A 279 -25.00 17.91 1.29
CA VAL A 279 -26.38 17.46 1.05
C VAL A 279 -26.46 15.93 1.03
N ALA A 280 -25.53 15.25 0.37
CA ALA A 280 -25.48 13.78 0.32
C ALA A 280 -25.28 13.18 1.71
N ILE A 281 -24.36 13.73 2.51
CA ILE A 281 -24.12 13.31 3.90
C ILE A 281 -25.39 13.54 4.74
N GLY A 282 -26.01 14.72 4.65
CA GLY A 282 -27.26 15.04 5.36
C GLY A 282 -28.40 14.10 4.97
N TYR A 283 -28.52 13.79 3.68
CA TYR A 283 -29.51 12.83 3.18
C TYR A 283 -29.26 11.40 3.68
N LEU A 284 -28.00 10.96 3.71
CA LEU A 284 -27.63 9.66 4.27
C LEU A 284 -27.90 9.56 5.76
N ILE A 285 -27.64 10.63 6.53
CA ILE A 285 -27.95 10.69 7.97
C ILE A 285 -29.47 10.67 8.17
N TYR A 286 -30.24 11.43 7.37
CA TYR A 286 -31.68 11.39 7.39
C TYR A 286 -32.22 9.96 7.16
N LEU A 287 -31.73 9.26 6.13
CA LEU A 287 -32.12 7.88 5.87
C LEU A 287 -31.71 6.93 7.01
N ALA A 288 -30.54 7.15 7.62
CA ALA A 288 -30.08 6.37 8.76
C ALA A 288 -31.02 6.47 9.96
N LEU A 289 -31.53 7.66 10.24
CA LEU A 289 -32.45 7.94 11.33
C LEU A 289 -33.88 7.47 11.01
N SER A 290 -34.37 7.76 9.80
CA SER A 290 -35.72 7.42 9.35
C SER A 290 -35.92 5.92 9.24
N GLU A 291 -34.97 5.19 8.66
CA GLU A 291 -35.05 3.74 8.46
C GLU A 291 -34.40 2.95 9.60
N ARG A 292 -33.77 3.62 10.56
CA ARG A 292 -33.04 3.02 11.70
C ARG A 292 -31.97 2.00 11.24
N GLN A 293 -31.27 2.31 10.14
CA GLN A 293 -30.32 1.39 9.51
C GLN A 293 -28.88 1.93 9.63
N ARG A 294 -28.04 1.24 10.38
CA ARG A 294 -26.64 1.60 10.62
C ARG A 294 -25.81 1.71 9.32
N ALA A 295 -26.20 0.99 8.26
CA ALA A 295 -25.46 1.00 7.00
C ALA A 295 -25.36 2.40 6.37
N TYR A 296 -26.43 3.20 6.41
CA TYR A 296 -26.40 4.58 5.89
C TYR A 296 -25.46 5.47 6.68
N PHE A 297 -25.42 5.28 8.01
CA PHE A 297 -24.48 6.01 8.86
C PHE A 297 -23.03 5.66 8.51
N LEU A 298 -22.73 4.38 8.27
CA LEU A 298 -21.39 3.94 7.85
C LEU A 298 -21.01 4.49 6.48
N ILE A 299 -21.95 4.60 5.53
CA ILE A 299 -21.70 5.22 4.22
C ILE A 299 -21.44 6.72 4.38
N ALA A 300 -22.20 7.41 5.24
CA ALA A 300 -21.95 8.82 5.55
C ALA A 300 -20.57 9.02 6.17
N LEU A 301 -20.17 8.16 7.12
CA LEU A 301 -18.84 8.18 7.74
C LEU A 301 -17.74 7.92 6.72
N PHE A 302 -17.94 6.96 5.81
CA PHE A 302 -17.02 6.71 4.70
C PHE A 302 -16.88 7.95 3.80
N THR A 303 -17.97 8.62 3.47
CA THR A 303 -17.95 9.84 2.64
C THR A 303 -17.18 10.97 3.33
N ILE A 304 -17.43 11.21 4.62
CA ILE A 304 -16.68 12.19 5.42
C ILE A 304 -15.21 11.84 5.49
N GLY A 305 -14.90 10.56 5.78
CA GLY A 305 -13.53 10.07 5.84
C GLY A 305 -12.78 10.20 4.50
N SER A 306 -13.46 9.96 3.38
CA SER A 306 -12.91 10.14 2.03
C SER A 306 -12.56 11.59 1.72
N ILE A 307 -13.42 12.54 2.10
CA ILE A 307 -13.15 13.98 1.96
C ILE A 307 -11.96 14.36 2.85
N GLY A 308 -11.97 13.93 4.11
CA GLY A 308 -10.86 14.17 5.04
C GLY A 308 -9.54 13.60 4.52
N PHE A 309 -9.57 12.41 3.92
CA PHE A 309 -8.38 11.79 3.31
C PHE A 309 -7.85 12.61 2.13
N LEU A 310 -8.71 13.09 1.24
CA LEU A 310 -8.30 13.93 0.10
C LEU A 310 -7.45 15.12 0.56
N TYR A 311 -7.95 15.91 1.50
CA TYR A 311 -7.22 17.09 1.98
C TYR A 311 -6.01 16.75 2.86
N SER A 312 -6.12 15.68 3.64
CA SER A 312 -4.96 15.18 4.41
C SER A 312 -3.85 14.66 3.50
N SER A 313 -4.17 14.01 2.38
CA SER A 313 -3.19 13.47 1.46
C SER A 313 -2.40 14.57 0.75
N ASN A 314 -3.06 15.65 0.33
CA ASN A 314 -2.39 16.81 -0.26
C ASN A 314 -1.47 17.48 0.77
N TYR A 315 -1.96 17.70 2.00
CA TYR A 315 -1.14 18.26 3.07
C TYR A 315 0.09 17.36 3.39
N VAL A 316 -0.08 16.04 3.44
CA VAL A 316 1.02 15.11 3.69
C VAL A 316 2.01 15.15 2.54
N PHE A 317 1.54 15.20 1.30
CA PHE A 317 2.40 15.26 0.13
C PHE A 317 3.27 16.53 0.13
N ASP A 318 2.67 17.70 0.39
CA ASP A 318 3.36 18.98 0.29
C ASP A 318 4.21 19.32 1.51
N SER A 319 3.76 18.93 2.72
CA SER A 319 4.34 19.41 3.98
C SER A 319 5.07 18.35 4.79
N VAL A 320 4.78 17.06 4.59
CA VAL A 320 5.33 15.96 5.41
C VAL A 320 6.35 15.13 4.64
N LEU A 321 6.12 14.90 3.34
CA LEU A 321 7.03 14.13 2.52
C LEU A 321 8.31 14.94 2.21
N GLU A 322 9.44 14.28 2.30
CA GLU A 322 10.73 14.90 1.94
C GLU A 322 10.85 15.12 0.42
N PRO A 323 11.61 16.14 -0.03
CA PRO A 323 11.72 16.48 -1.45
C PRO A 323 12.08 15.29 -2.35
N HIS A 324 12.97 14.40 -1.90
CA HIS A 324 13.37 13.23 -2.66
C HIS A 324 12.22 12.19 -2.81
N GLN A 325 11.30 12.13 -1.86
CA GLN A 325 10.11 11.25 -1.91
C GLN A 325 9.04 11.84 -2.84
N GLN A 326 8.84 13.16 -2.79
CA GLN A 326 7.94 13.87 -3.70
C GLN A 326 8.39 13.70 -5.16
N VAL A 327 9.69 13.88 -5.45
CA VAL A 327 10.26 13.68 -6.80
C VAL A 327 10.00 12.25 -7.30
N ARG A 328 10.22 11.22 -6.46
CA ARG A 328 9.93 9.84 -6.86
C ARG A 328 8.47 9.62 -7.22
N ILE A 329 7.54 10.15 -6.44
CA ILE A 329 6.10 10.05 -6.70
C ILE A 329 5.76 10.81 -7.99
N LYS A 330 6.25 12.04 -8.17
CA LYS A 330 6.05 12.84 -9.39
C LYS A 330 6.57 12.12 -10.64
N VAL A 331 7.75 11.50 -10.56
CA VAL A 331 8.34 10.73 -11.67
C VAL A 331 7.50 9.49 -11.99
N VAL A 332 7.01 8.74 -10.98
CA VAL A 332 6.09 7.60 -11.19
C VAL A 332 4.81 8.05 -11.89
N LEU A 333 4.26 9.18 -11.48
CA LEU A 333 3.03 9.75 -12.04
C LEU A 333 3.25 10.44 -13.41
N GLY A 334 4.50 10.58 -13.86
CA GLY A 334 4.85 11.23 -15.12
C GLY A 334 4.64 12.75 -15.11
N LEU A 335 4.80 13.37 -13.94
CA LEU A 335 4.74 14.82 -13.75
C LEU A 335 6.12 15.48 -13.88
N GLU A 336 7.18 14.73 -13.63
CA GLU A 336 8.56 15.21 -13.64
C GLU A 336 9.46 14.13 -14.25
N GLU A 337 10.51 14.56 -14.96
CA GLU A 337 11.57 13.69 -15.46
C GLU A 337 12.86 13.96 -14.68
N ASP A 338 13.33 12.98 -13.92
CA ASP A 338 14.60 13.04 -13.22
C ASP A 338 15.50 11.92 -13.71
N LEU A 339 16.42 12.27 -14.60
CA LEU A 339 17.33 11.32 -15.28
C LEU A 339 18.56 10.94 -14.45
N THR A 340 18.88 11.67 -13.39
CA THR A 340 20.14 11.51 -12.65
C THR A 340 20.01 11.44 -11.13
N GLY A 341 18.88 11.86 -10.58
CA GLY A 341 18.64 11.96 -9.13
C GLY A 341 17.80 10.86 -8.52
N ALA A 342 16.89 11.24 -7.64
CA ALA A 342 16.02 10.34 -6.89
C ALA A 342 15.04 9.54 -7.80
N GLY A 343 14.71 10.08 -8.97
CA GLY A 343 13.85 9.47 -9.98
C GLY A 343 14.55 8.54 -10.96
N TYR A 344 15.88 8.47 -10.96
CA TYR A 344 16.65 7.68 -11.94
C TYR A 344 16.18 6.22 -12.06
N ASN A 345 16.08 5.51 -10.94
CA ASN A 345 15.68 4.11 -10.94
C ASN A 345 14.23 3.92 -11.46
N VAL A 346 13.37 4.90 -11.23
CA VAL A 346 11.99 4.89 -11.71
C VAL A 346 11.94 5.07 -13.23
N ASN A 347 12.76 6.00 -13.77
CA ASN A 347 12.86 6.21 -15.21
C ASN A 347 13.45 5.00 -15.93
N GLN A 348 14.43 4.32 -15.33
CA GLN A 348 15.01 3.10 -15.89
C GLN A 348 14.04 1.92 -15.88
N SER A 349 13.02 1.93 -15.04
CA SER A 349 12.02 0.87 -14.94
C SER A 349 10.83 1.06 -15.89
N LYS A 350 10.69 2.22 -16.52
CA LYS A 350 9.69 2.53 -17.55
C LYS A 350 10.18 2.12 -18.93
#